data_e93476aeae0d0e756ab5122096ca37ae
#
_entry.id   e93476aeae0d0e756ab5122096ca37ae
#
_cell.length_a   1.000
_cell.length_b   1.000
_cell.length_c   1.000
_cell.angle_alpha   90.00
_cell.angle_beta   90.00
_cell.angle_gamma   90.00
#
_symmetry.space_group_name_H-M   'P 1'
#
loop_
_entity.id
_entity.type
_entity.pdbx_description
1 polymer ?
#
loop_
_entity_poly.entity_id
_entity_poly.type
_entity_poly.pdbx_seq_one_letter_code
_entity_poly.pdbx_strand_id
1 'polypeptide(L)'
;MLDWDKNKTVNISTVSETFGIPASTLRYWESMGLITLGRRDNNYREYSYSSLLNLSDICYLRNLGIPVKAIKEYQTLSLADSNALYLNKKSELEAQISSLQSTYSMLRKTLSLMNELEYIQKHPYTEAQPDIPLILSHSKLYDKEVW
;
A
#
# COMPACT_ATOMS: atom_id res chain seq x y z
N MET A 1 -6.91 24.19 -14.20
CA MET A 1 -7.27 24.63 -12.83
C MET A 1 -8.78 24.76 -12.83
N LEU A 2 -9.50 23.84 -12.19
CA LEU A 2 -10.97 23.92 -12.12
C LEU A 2 -11.34 25.14 -11.29
N ASP A 3 -12.04 26.09 -11.92
CA ASP A 3 -12.59 27.27 -11.24
C ASP A 3 -13.76 26.79 -10.36
N TRP A 4 -13.39 26.37 -9.14
CA TRP A 4 -14.35 25.84 -8.18
C TRP A 4 -14.99 27.01 -7.43
N ASP A 5 -16.24 27.30 -7.74
CA ASP A 5 -17.04 28.24 -6.97
C ASP A 5 -17.19 27.72 -5.52
N LYS A 6 -16.57 28.40 -4.57
CA LYS A 6 -16.57 28.05 -3.15
C LYS A 6 -17.98 27.97 -2.53
N ASN A 7 -18.96 28.56 -3.19
CA ASN A 7 -20.37 28.57 -2.77
C ASN A 7 -21.16 27.37 -3.36
N LYS A 8 -20.53 26.61 -4.26
CA LYS A 8 -21.19 25.46 -4.90
C LYS A 8 -21.10 24.22 -3.99
N THR A 9 -22.23 23.59 -3.76
CA THR A 9 -22.31 22.29 -3.08
C THR A 9 -22.55 21.17 -4.07
N VAL A 10 -22.10 19.96 -3.73
CA VAL A 10 -22.30 18.76 -4.54
C VAL A 10 -23.01 17.68 -3.71
N ASN A 11 -23.74 16.81 -4.39
CA ASN A 11 -24.44 15.69 -3.77
C ASN A 11 -23.52 14.49 -3.56
N ILE A 12 -24.00 13.51 -2.75
CA ILE A 12 -23.24 12.31 -2.39
C ILE A 12 -22.86 11.44 -3.60
N SER A 13 -23.69 11.38 -4.63
CA SER A 13 -23.41 10.57 -5.84
C SER A 13 -22.22 11.13 -6.58
N THR A 14 -22.20 12.44 -6.83
CA THR A 14 -21.06 13.12 -7.47
C THR A 14 -19.77 12.94 -6.66
N VAL A 15 -19.83 13.06 -5.33
CA VAL A 15 -18.67 12.85 -4.45
C VAL A 15 -18.19 11.39 -4.51
N SER A 16 -19.12 10.44 -4.47
CA SER A 16 -18.83 9.01 -4.58
C SER A 16 -18.09 8.67 -5.87
N GLU A 17 -18.56 9.19 -6.99
CA GLU A 17 -17.94 9.01 -8.31
C GLU A 17 -16.57 9.69 -8.40
N THR A 18 -16.46 10.95 -7.96
CA THR A 18 -15.23 11.74 -8.06
C THR A 18 -14.10 11.16 -7.22
N PHE A 19 -14.38 10.72 -6.00
CA PHE A 19 -13.39 10.18 -5.06
C PHE A 19 -13.23 8.66 -5.15
N GLY A 20 -14.08 7.96 -5.93
CA GLY A 20 -14.08 6.50 -6.01
C GLY A 20 -14.46 5.83 -4.68
N ILE A 21 -15.26 6.50 -3.85
CA ILE A 21 -15.63 6.04 -2.51
C ILE A 21 -17.11 5.68 -2.49
N PRO A 22 -17.51 4.47 -2.06
CA PRO A 22 -18.92 4.10 -1.94
C PRO A 22 -19.70 5.06 -1.04
N ALA A 23 -20.93 5.41 -1.43
CA ALA A 23 -21.80 6.29 -0.67
C ALA A 23 -22.06 5.77 0.76
N SER A 24 -22.04 4.46 0.98
CA SER A 24 -22.13 3.83 2.31
C SER A 24 -20.94 4.21 3.19
N THR A 25 -19.73 4.24 2.63
CA THR A 25 -18.51 4.65 3.32
C THR A 25 -18.55 6.13 3.70
N LEU A 26 -19.02 7.00 2.80
CA LEU A 26 -19.21 8.43 3.08
C LEU A 26 -20.20 8.67 4.23
N ARG A 27 -21.32 7.94 4.25
CA ARG A 27 -22.29 7.99 5.35
C ARG A 27 -21.69 7.49 6.68
N TYR A 28 -20.88 6.44 6.62
CA TYR A 28 -20.17 5.92 7.79
C TYR A 28 -19.18 6.96 8.34
N TRP A 29 -18.41 7.64 7.50
CA TRP A 29 -17.50 8.69 7.94
C TRP A 29 -18.21 9.91 8.53
N GLU A 30 -19.37 10.28 7.98
CA GLU A 30 -20.27 11.29 8.59
C GLU A 30 -20.72 10.83 9.98
N SER A 31 -21.19 9.59 10.14
CA SER A 31 -21.64 9.05 11.42
C SER A 31 -20.54 8.97 12.48
N MET A 32 -19.29 8.79 12.05
CA MET A 32 -18.10 8.85 12.92
C MET A 32 -17.66 10.28 13.25
N GLY A 33 -18.33 11.28 12.69
CA GLY A 33 -17.98 12.70 12.89
C GLY A 33 -16.66 13.13 12.23
N LEU A 34 -16.19 12.38 11.23
CA LEU A 34 -15.01 12.72 10.43
C LEU A 34 -15.33 13.77 9.37
N ILE A 35 -16.55 13.79 8.88
CA ILE A 35 -17.05 14.75 7.90
C ILE A 35 -18.27 15.44 8.48
N THR A 36 -18.27 16.78 8.45
CA THR A 36 -19.45 17.58 8.80
C THR A 36 -20.09 18.06 7.50
N LEU A 37 -21.37 17.74 7.34
CA LEU A 37 -22.14 18.08 6.13
C LEU A 37 -23.25 19.07 6.42
N GLY A 38 -23.48 19.97 5.48
CA GLY A 38 -24.72 20.75 5.40
C GLY A 38 -25.89 19.87 4.94
N ARG A 39 -27.11 20.37 5.15
CA ARG A 39 -28.33 19.75 4.62
C ARG A 39 -29.17 20.82 3.94
N ARG A 40 -29.76 20.47 2.80
CA ARG A 40 -30.78 21.31 2.13
C ARG A 40 -32.11 21.27 2.89
N ASP A 41 -33.02 22.14 2.54
CA ASP A 41 -34.38 22.18 3.07
C ASP A 41 -35.13 20.84 2.94
N ASN A 42 -34.77 20.03 1.92
CA ASN A 42 -35.28 18.68 1.67
C ASN A 42 -34.48 17.57 2.39
N ASN A 43 -33.63 17.95 3.36
CA ASN A 43 -32.80 17.05 4.16
C ASN A 43 -31.74 16.24 3.39
N TYR A 44 -31.46 16.58 2.12
CA TYR A 44 -30.38 15.94 1.35
C TYR A 44 -29.01 16.45 1.79
N ARG A 45 -28.02 15.51 1.81
CA ARG A 45 -26.61 15.80 2.16
C ARG A 45 -25.96 16.69 1.12
N GLU A 46 -25.32 17.73 1.57
CA GLU A 46 -24.53 18.65 0.75
C GLU A 46 -23.08 18.67 1.18
N TYR A 47 -22.21 18.44 0.22
CA TYR A 47 -20.78 18.56 0.38
C TYR A 47 -20.34 19.95 -0.08
N SER A 48 -19.98 20.79 0.86
CA SER A 48 -19.36 22.08 0.60
C SER A 48 -17.90 21.93 0.18
N TYR A 49 -17.29 23.00 -0.30
CA TYR A 49 -15.86 22.99 -0.61
C TYR A 49 -14.99 22.56 0.58
N SER A 50 -15.29 23.05 1.79
CA SER A 50 -14.59 22.65 3.01
C SER A 50 -14.77 21.17 3.34
N SER A 51 -15.96 20.61 3.12
CA SER A 51 -16.22 19.18 3.29
C SER A 51 -15.41 18.33 2.31
N LEU A 52 -15.23 18.82 1.06
CA LEU A 52 -14.44 18.13 0.05
C LEU A 52 -12.93 18.18 0.36
N LEU A 53 -12.42 19.28 0.88
CA LEU A 53 -11.03 19.36 1.36
C LEU A 53 -10.81 18.38 2.50
N ASN A 54 -11.69 18.39 3.50
CA ASN A 54 -11.61 17.43 4.62
C ASN A 54 -11.69 15.98 4.13
N LEU A 55 -12.53 15.69 3.15
CA LEU A 55 -12.61 14.36 2.53
C LEU A 55 -11.29 13.97 1.83
N SER A 56 -10.66 14.92 1.14
CA SER A 56 -9.35 14.72 0.53
C SER A 56 -8.28 14.36 1.57
N ASP A 57 -8.26 15.06 2.71
CA ASP A 57 -7.34 14.78 3.81
C ASP A 57 -7.58 13.38 4.42
N ILE A 58 -8.84 12.99 4.60
CA ILE A 58 -9.20 11.65 5.07
C ILE A 58 -8.69 10.59 4.10
N CYS A 59 -8.91 10.78 2.79
CA CYS A 59 -8.41 9.86 1.76
C CYS A 59 -6.88 9.75 1.79
N TYR A 60 -6.19 10.87 1.91
CA TYR A 60 -4.73 10.91 2.02
C TYR A 60 -4.22 10.13 3.23
N LEU A 61 -4.77 10.38 4.41
CA LEU A 61 -4.39 9.67 5.63
C LEU A 61 -4.69 8.16 5.53
N ARG A 62 -5.80 7.79 4.90
CA ARG A 62 -6.14 6.40 4.63
C ARG A 62 -5.13 5.72 3.70
N ASN A 63 -4.70 6.40 2.65
CA ASN A 63 -3.68 5.90 1.73
C ASN A 63 -2.32 5.70 2.42
N LEU A 64 -2.03 6.46 3.47
CA LEU A 64 -0.89 6.21 4.36
C LEU A 64 -1.08 5.02 5.30
N GLY A 65 -2.23 4.34 5.24
CA GLY A 65 -2.54 3.19 6.10
C GLY A 65 -3.01 3.57 7.51
N ILE A 66 -3.44 4.83 7.73
CA ILE A 66 -3.96 5.27 9.02
C ILE A 66 -5.39 4.75 9.20
N PRO A 67 -5.70 4.05 10.31
CA PRO A 67 -7.05 3.55 10.57
C PRO A 67 -8.06 4.68 10.69
N VAL A 68 -9.27 4.49 10.15
CA VAL A 68 -10.35 5.51 10.17
C VAL A 68 -10.62 6.05 11.59
N LYS A 69 -10.57 5.18 12.59
CA LYS A 69 -10.81 5.57 13.99
C LYS A 69 -9.76 6.57 14.53
N ALA A 70 -8.54 6.50 14.03
CA ALA A 70 -7.47 7.40 14.44
C ALA A 70 -7.47 8.73 13.67
N ILE A 71 -8.08 8.80 12.48
CA ILE A 71 -8.02 9.99 11.61
C ILE A 71 -8.50 11.26 12.33
N LYS A 72 -9.51 11.17 13.18
CA LYS A 72 -10.03 12.32 13.91
C LYS A 72 -8.97 12.97 14.81
N GLU A 73 -8.13 12.18 15.45
CA GLU A 73 -7.01 12.66 16.27
C GLU A 73 -5.95 13.33 15.39
N TYR A 74 -5.67 12.73 14.23
CA TYR A 74 -4.70 13.26 13.27
C TYR A 74 -5.10 14.61 12.68
N GLN A 75 -6.40 14.88 12.50
CA GLN A 75 -6.90 16.16 11.99
C GLN A 75 -6.73 17.31 13.01
N THR A 76 -6.49 17.01 14.28
CA THR A 76 -6.31 17.99 15.36
C THR A 76 -4.85 18.16 15.80
N LEU A 77 -3.91 17.44 15.18
CA LEU A 77 -2.50 17.53 15.52
C LEU A 77 -1.88 18.90 15.21
N SER A 78 -0.95 19.30 16.03
CA SER A 78 -0.07 20.44 15.70
C SER A 78 0.80 20.12 14.48
N LEU A 79 1.36 21.14 13.85
CA LEU A 79 2.30 20.96 12.75
C LEU A 79 3.52 20.12 13.15
N ALA A 80 4.03 20.30 14.39
CA ALA A 80 5.15 19.55 14.90
C ALA A 80 4.82 18.06 15.08
N ASP A 81 3.66 17.75 15.68
CA ASP A 81 3.21 16.38 15.89
C ASP A 81 2.89 15.68 14.54
N SER A 82 2.29 16.40 13.60
CA SER A 82 2.05 15.90 12.24
C SER A 82 3.37 15.55 11.54
N ASN A 83 4.39 16.40 11.65
CA ASN A 83 5.70 16.14 11.06
C ASN A 83 6.36 14.89 11.67
N ALA A 84 6.33 14.76 12.99
CA ALA A 84 6.87 13.57 13.69
C ALA A 84 6.16 12.28 13.22
N LEU A 85 4.86 12.34 13.06
CA LEU A 85 4.05 11.23 12.57
C LEU A 85 4.42 10.82 11.14
N TYR A 86 4.54 11.78 10.22
CA TYR A 86 4.94 11.48 8.85
C TYR A 86 6.35 10.92 8.76
N LEU A 87 7.28 11.41 9.59
CA LEU A 87 8.64 10.86 9.68
C LEU A 87 8.63 9.41 10.17
N ASN A 88 7.84 9.09 11.20
CA ASN A 88 7.68 7.72 11.69
C ASN A 88 7.07 6.81 10.61
N LYS A 89 6.03 7.28 9.93
CA LYS A 89 5.39 6.50 8.85
C LYS A 89 6.31 6.28 7.67
N LYS A 90 7.12 7.28 7.31
CA LYS A 90 8.17 7.14 6.29
C LYS A 90 9.16 6.05 6.67
N SER A 91 9.68 6.06 7.89
CA SER A 91 10.63 5.04 8.37
C SER A 91 10.02 3.63 8.37
N GLU A 92 8.75 3.49 8.77
CA GLU A 92 8.03 2.21 8.70
C GLU A 92 7.92 1.69 7.26
N LEU A 93 7.58 2.56 6.31
CA LEU A 93 7.50 2.19 4.90
C LEU A 93 8.86 1.84 4.31
N GLU A 94 9.93 2.55 4.67
CA GLU A 94 11.30 2.23 4.27
C GLU A 94 11.72 0.84 4.75
N ALA A 95 11.39 0.48 5.99
CA ALA A 95 11.63 -0.86 6.52
C ALA A 95 10.84 -1.94 5.77
N GLN A 96 9.56 -1.69 5.45
CA GLN A 96 8.73 -2.62 4.65
C GLN A 96 9.29 -2.80 3.25
N ILE A 97 9.70 -1.72 2.57
CA ILE A 97 10.32 -1.77 1.24
C ILE A 97 11.59 -2.63 1.29
N SER A 98 12.47 -2.40 2.26
CA SER A 98 13.72 -3.17 2.41
C SER A 98 13.43 -4.67 2.61
N SER A 99 12.47 -5.01 3.47
CA SER A 99 12.03 -6.38 3.70
C SER A 99 11.49 -7.06 2.44
N LEU A 100 10.64 -6.34 1.70
CA LEU A 100 10.08 -6.85 0.43
C LEU A 100 11.16 -7.02 -0.64
N GLN A 101 12.12 -6.11 -0.74
CA GLN A 101 13.24 -6.22 -1.67
C GLN A 101 14.11 -7.45 -1.36
N SER A 102 14.37 -7.72 -0.08
CA SER A 102 15.10 -8.91 0.36
C SER A 102 14.36 -10.20 -0.03
N THR A 103 13.06 -10.26 0.25
CA THR A 103 12.19 -11.40 -0.10
C THR A 103 12.14 -11.61 -1.62
N TYR A 104 12.01 -10.53 -2.38
CA TYR A 104 12.01 -10.58 -3.85
C TYR A 104 13.35 -11.10 -4.41
N SER A 105 14.46 -10.64 -3.84
CA SER A 105 15.80 -11.08 -4.23
C SER A 105 16.00 -12.58 -3.99
N MET A 106 15.54 -13.08 -2.84
CA MET A 106 15.58 -14.51 -2.50
C MET A 106 14.73 -15.34 -3.47
N LEU A 107 13.51 -14.90 -3.75
CA LEU A 107 12.61 -15.58 -4.70
C LEU A 107 13.22 -15.62 -6.12
N ARG A 108 13.77 -14.51 -6.58
CA ARG A 108 14.45 -14.43 -7.88
C ARG A 108 15.60 -15.41 -7.98
N LYS A 109 16.42 -15.52 -6.93
CA LYS A 109 17.52 -16.51 -6.86
C LYS A 109 16.99 -17.94 -6.93
N THR A 110 15.94 -18.26 -6.19
CA THR A 110 15.31 -19.59 -6.21
C THR A 110 14.80 -19.92 -7.61
N LEU A 111 14.09 -19.01 -8.27
CA LEU A 111 13.61 -19.22 -9.65
C LEU A 111 14.76 -19.44 -10.64
N SER A 112 15.87 -18.72 -10.50
CA SER A 112 17.06 -18.94 -11.33
C SER A 112 17.61 -20.36 -11.15
N LEU A 113 17.74 -20.82 -9.92
CA LEU A 113 18.19 -22.19 -9.63
C LEU A 113 17.23 -23.27 -10.16
N MET A 114 15.93 -23.05 -10.08
CA MET A 114 14.93 -23.95 -10.66
C MET A 114 15.06 -24.07 -12.17
N ASN A 115 15.26 -22.94 -12.87
CA ASN A 115 15.48 -22.92 -14.32
C ASN A 115 16.77 -23.66 -14.70
N GLU A 116 17.85 -23.50 -13.94
CA GLU A 116 19.11 -24.22 -14.15
C GLU A 116 18.94 -25.72 -13.96
N LEU A 117 18.23 -26.13 -12.93
CA LEU A 117 17.90 -27.56 -12.69
C LEU A 117 17.06 -28.14 -13.83
N GLU A 118 16.06 -27.42 -14.30
CA GLU A 118 15.24 -27.85 -15.44
C GLU A 118 16.08 -27.99 -16.72
N TYR A 119 17.02 -27.05 -16.96
CA TYR A 119 17.96 -27.12 -18.07
C TYR A 119 18.86 -28.37 -17.99
N ILE A 120 19.45 -28.63 -16.81
CA ILE A 120 20.30 -29.81 -16.57
C ILE A 120 19.51 -31.10 -16.77
N GLN A 121 18.27 -31.20 -16.30
CA GLN A 121 17.42 -32.36 -16.51
C GLN A 121 17.12 -32.62 -18.00
N LYS A 122 16.95 -31.58 -18.79
CA LYS A 122 16.70 -31.71 -20.24
C LYS A 122 17.95 -32.00 -21.05
N HIS A 123 19.16 -31.70 -20.50
CA HIS A 123 20.43 -31.82 -21.18
C HIS A 123 21.45 -32.59 -20.31
N PRO A 124 21.21 -33.87 -19.98
CA PRO A 124 22.00 -34.62 -18.99
C PRO A 124 23.45 -34.85 -19.38
N TYR A 125 23.85 -34.60 -20.65
CA TYR A 125 25.18 -34.87 -21.17
C TYR A 125 25.93 -33.60 -21.62
N THR A 126 25.46 -32.41 -21.26
CA THR A 126 26.23 -31.18 -21.48
C THR A 126 27.31 -31.06 -20.40
N GLU A 127 28.58 -30.92 -20.78
CA GLU A 127 29.64 -30.44 -19.87
C GLU A 127 29.28 -29.00 -19.45
N ALA A 128 28.49 -28.87 -18.40
CA ALA A 128 28.33 -27.60 -17.73
C ALA A 128 29.57 -27.40 -16.86
N GLN A 129 30.27 -26.31 -17.01
CA GLN A 129 31.07 -25.78 -15.91
C GLN A 129 30.11 -25.16 -14.93
N PRO A 130 29.69 -25.85 -13.88
CA PRO A 130 28.73 -25.29 -12.93
C PRO A 130 29.49 -24.31 -12.05
N ASP A 131 29.21 -23.05 -12.23
CA ASP A 131 29.56 -22.02 -11.26
C ASP A 131 28.60 -22.08 -10.05
N ILE A 132 28.36 -23.34 -9.57
CA ILE A 132 27.45 -23.62 -8.45
C ILE A 132 28.22 -24.36 -7.34
N PRO A 133 28.83 -23.60 -6.41
CA PRO A 133 29.59 -24.20 -5.30
C PRO A 133 28.78 -25.17 -4.43
N LEU A 134 27.47 -25.02 -4.37
CA LEU A 134 26.58 -25.83 -3.51
C LEU A 134 26.32 -27.24 -4.07
N ILE A 135 26.24 -27.42 -5.37
CA ILE A 135 26.02 -28.76 -5.98
C ILE A 135 27.32 -29.58 -5.94
N LEU A 136 28.47 -28.93 -6.13
CA LEU A 136 29.77 -29.59 -6.01
C LEU A 136 30.10 -30.04 -4.59
N SER A 137 29.60 -29.37 -3.56
CA SER A 137 29.79 -29.80 -2.18
C SER A 137 28.90 -30.98 -1.82
N HIS A 138 27.74 -31.13 -2.44
CA HIS A 138 26.82 -32.26 -2.15
C HIS A 138 27.25 -33.53 -2.87
N SER A 139 27.72 -33.46 -4.11
CA SER A 139 28.24 -34.63 -4.82
C SER A 139 29.54 -35.15 -4.21
N LYS A 140 30.40 -34.30 -3.68
CA LYS A 140 31.62 -34.71 -2.97
C LYS A 140 31.37 -35.37 -1.60
N LEU A 141 30.23 -35.11 -1.00
CA LEU A 141 29.83 -35.77 0.28
C LEU A 141 29.34 -37.20 0.08
N TYR A 142 28.81 -37.55 -1.10
CA TYR A 142 28.30 -38.89 -1.39
C TYR A 142 29.36 -39.82 -1.98
N ASP A 143 30.47 -39.31 -2.50
CA ASP A 143 31.52 -40.15 -3.13
C ASP A 143 32.58 -40.70 -2.16
N LYS A 144 32.46 -40.48 -0.86
CA LYS A 144 33.56 -40.86 0.05
C LYS A 144 33.27 -41.90 1.09
N GLU A 145 32.05 -42.36 1.30
CA GLU A 145 31.85 -43.39 2.36
C GLU A 145 30.66 -44.32 2.18
N VAL A 146 30.51 -44.98 1.04
CA VAL A 146 29.70 -46.20 1.03
C VAL A 146 30.24 -47.14 -0.02
N TRP A 147 31.31 -47.89 0.29
CA TRP A 147 31.59 -49.28 -0.14
C TRP A 147 32.84 -49.79 0.54
#